data_679a9d1d8b6ef1bffa53888061dae837
#
_entry.id   679a9d1d8b6ef1bffa53888061dae837
#
_cell.length_a   1.000
_cell.length_b   1.000
_cell.length_c   1.000
_cell.angle_alpha   90.00
_cell.angle_beta   90.00
_cell.angle_gamma   90.00
#
_symmetry.space_group_name_H-M   'P 1'
#
loop_
_entity.id
_entity.type
_entity.pdbx_description
1 polymer ?
#
loop_
_entity_poly.entity_id
_entity_poly.type
_entity_poly.pdbx_seq_one_letter_code
_entity_poly.pdbx_strand_id
1 'polypeptide(L)'
;MKKWLVCILLVSLPCGCAETPHAEHGQELNLYEIRKNHPYQWVEKHHVQLTDQQKNELAQHGIEIGESEETIVYYSMTTRRGRSEVEKAFLAQGEGECGHFKLMVDIERSITIEEIHIIENPADQTGTHCINNDFLEQFIGKDLNSSFEVAKEPGDTRTTPDRIRPIKNAPITSEKIAKELRKWLVISKILKRDYPVWSIEQ
;
A
#
# COMPACT_ATOMS: atom_id res chain seq x y z
N MET A 1 -77.57 22.11 -13.11
CA MET A 1 -76.47 22.52 -12.24
C MET A 1 -75.52 21.36 -12.03
N LYS A 2 -74.42 21.27 -12.79
CA LYS A 2 -73.46 20.18 -12.72
C LYS A 2 -72.27 20.66 -11.87
N LYS A 3 -72.08 20.01 -10.68
CA LYS A 3 -70.92 20.29 -9.82
C LYS A 3 -69.75 19.45 -10.34
N TRP A 4 -68.67 20.11 -10.73
CA TRP A 4 -67.39 19.49 -11.07
C TRP A 4 -66.60 19.30 -9.79
N LEU A 5 -66.26 18.05 -9.51
CA LEU A 5 -65.34 17.68 -8.44
C LEU A 5 -63.91 17.71 -9.03
N VAL A 6 -63.08 18.60 -8.56
CA VAL A 6 -61.66 18.61 -8.91
C VAL A 6 -60.93 17.73 -7.93
N CYS A 7 -60.45 16.56 -8.40
CA CYS A 7 -59.53 15.71 -7.64
C CYS A 7 -58.12 16.28 -7.81
N ILE A 8 -57.58 16.84 -6.71
CA ILE A 8 -56.17 17.19 -6.63
C ILE A 8 -55.38 15.94 -6.28
N LEU A 9 -54.65 15.41 -7.26
CA LEU A 9 -53.69 14.33 -7.08
C LEU A 9 -52.41 14.94 -6.47
N LEU A 10 -52.23 14.73 -5.18
CA LEU A 10 -50.92 14.99 -4.50
C LEU A 10 -49.94 13.90 -4.93
N VAL A 11 -49.06 14.25 -5.85
CA VAL A 11 -47.90 13.45 -6.21
C VAL A 11 -46.85 13.63 -5.09
N SER A 12 -46.77 12.63 -4.20
CA SER A 12 -45.65 12.54 -3.24
C SER A 12 -44.38 12.16 -3.99
N LEU A 13 -43.49 13.12 -4.18
CA LEU A 13 -42.13 12.88 -4.63
C LEU A 13 -41.40 12.06 -3.55
N PRO A 14 -40.79 10.91 -3.88
CA PRO A 14 -39.89 10.25 -2.96
C PRO A 14 -38.68 11.17 -2.77
N CYS A 15 -38.45 11.56 -1.53
CA CYS A 15 -37.21 12.18 -1.09
C CYS A 15 -36.10 11.15 -1.30
N GLY A 16 -35.47 11.16 -2.47
CA GLY A 16 -34.27 10.41 -2.73
C GLY A 16 -33.18 10.95 -1.81
N CYS A 17 -32.90 10.23 -0.71
CA CYS A 17 -31.65 10.38 -0.02
C CYS A 17 -30.57 10.09 -1.06
N ALA A 18 -29.91 11.13 -1.53
CA ALA A 18 -28.66 10.99 -2.25
C ALA A 18 -27.71 10.25 -1.28
N GLU A 19 -27.48 8.97 -1.54
CA GLU A 19 -26.36 8.25 -0.97
C GLU A 19 -25.13 9.08 -1.34
N THR A 20 -24.58 9.75 -0.33
CA THR A 20 -23.25 10.33 -0.46
C THR A 20 -22.35 9.18 -0.90
N PRO A 21 -21.60 9.32 -2.00
CA PRO A 21 -20.63 8.31 -2.37
C PRO A 21 -19.73 8.14 -1.15
N HIS A 22 -19.76 6.94 -0.57
CA HIS A 22 -18.75 6.54 0.40
C HIS A 22 -17.42 6.82 -0.27
N ALA A 23 -16.76 7.87 0.17
CA ALA A 23 -15.40 8.13 -0.23
C ALA A 23 -14.64 6.85 0.08
N GLU A 24 -14.15 6.17 -0.95
CA GLU A 24 -13.18 5.11 -0.84
C GLU A 24 -11.90 5.73 -0.24
N HIS A 25 -11.97 5.99 1.06
CA HIS A 25 -10.86 6.50 1.82
C HIS A 25 -9.94 5.33 2.08
N GLY A 26 -8.90 5.19 1.25
CA GLY A 26 -7.83 4.44 1.79
C GLY A 26 -6.84 3.71 0.90
N GLN A 27 -6.97 3.70 -0.41
CA GLN A 27 -6.05 2.91 -1.24
C GLN A 27 -4.89 3.71 -1.86
N GLU A 28 -4.79 5.00 -1.62
CA GLU A 28 -3.80 5.84 -2.29
C GLU A 28 -3.01 6.69 -1.32
N LEU A 29 -1.72 6.86 -1.62
CA LEU A 29 -0.87 7.84 -0.94
C LEU A 29 -1.29 9.27 -1.34
N ASN A 30 -1.24 10.18 -0.37
CA ASN A 30 -1.38 11.58 -0.66
C ASN A 30 -0.07 12.10 -1.27
N LEU A 31 -0.14 12.81 -2.41
CA LEU A 31 1.02 13.46 -3.03
C LEU A 31 1.79 14.39 -2.07
N TYR A 32 1.11 14.96 -1.08
CA TYR A 32 1.76 15.77 -0.06
C TYR A 32 2.72 14.93 0.80
N GLU A 33 2.30 13.74 1.24
CA GLU A 33 3.16 12.83 2.04
C GLU A 33 4.39 12.41 1.25
N ILE A 34 4.21 12.07 -0.04
CA ILE A 34 5.34 11.70 -0.90
C ILE A 34 6.30 12.88 -1.05
N ARG A 35 5.80 14.08 -1.37
CA ARG A 35 6.65 15.26 -1.55
C ARG A 35 7.33 15.72 -0.28
N LYS A 36 6.75 15.46 0.88
CA LYS A 36 7.36 15.74 2.18
C LYS A 36 8.64 14.93 2.39
N ASN A 37 8.60 13.66 2.00
CA ASN A 37 9.74 12.76 2.12
C ASN A 37 10.72 12.88 0.94
N HIS A 38 10.22 13.25 -0.25
CA HIS A 38 11.01 13.39 -1.49
C HIS A 38 10.92 14.80 -2.09
N PRO A 39 11.37 15.87 -1.41
CA PRO A 39 11.14 17.26 -1.80
C PRO A 39 11.87 17.69 -3.08
N TYR A 40 12.87 16.94 -3.51
CA TYR A 40 13.71 17.25 -4.67
C TYR A 40 13.48 16.37 -5.88
N GLN A 41 12.46 15.49 -5.84
CA GLN A 41 12.15 14.56 -6.90
C GLN A 41 10.89 14.98 -7.66
N TRP A 42 10.80 14.57 -8.92
CA TRP A 42 9.56 14.61 -9.68
C TRP A 42 8.77 13.36 -9.37
N VAL A 43 7.51 13.55 -9.01
CA VAL A 43 6.60 12.46 -8.62
C VAL A 43 5.49 12.36 -9.66
N GLU A 44 5.34 11.18 -10.25
CA GLU A 44 4.28 10.84 -11.19
C GLU A 44 3.47 9.67 -10.67
N LYS A 45 2.14 9.79 -10.71
CA LYS A 45 1.21 8.75 -10.26
C LYS A 45 0.83 7.85 -11.42
N HIS A 46 0.88 6.55 -11.19
CA HIS A 46 0.54 5.53 -12.17
C HIS A 46 -0.60 4.64 -11.68
N HIS A 47 -1.46 4.25 -12.63
CA HIS A 47 -2.52 3.26 -12.42
C HIS A 47 -2.27 2.11 -13.40
N VAL A 48 -2.08 0.92 -12.90
CA VAL A 48 -1.82 -0.28 -13.72
C VAL A 48 -2.84 -1.36 -13.38
N GLN A 49 -3.65 -1.70 -14.36
CA GLN A 49 -4.55 -2.86 -14.26
C GLN A 49 -3.73 -4.14 -14.43
N LEU A 50 -3.79 -5.03 -13.44
CA LEU A 50 -3.11 -6.32 -13.52
C LEU A 50 -3.79 -7.24 -14.53
N THR A 51 -2.98 -7.83 -15.41
CA THR A 51 -3.42 -8.89 -16.32
C THR A 51 -3.57 -10.21 -15.56
N ASP A 52 -4.35 -11.17 -16.13
CA ASP A 52 -4.49 -12.49 -15.52
C ASP A 52 -3.17 -13.24 -15.42
N GLN A 53 -2.24 -13.01 -16.36
CA GLN A 53 -0.89 -13.59 -16.30
C GLN A 53 -0.13 -13.04 -15.07
N GLN A 54 -0.19 -11.75 -14.82
CA GLN A 54 0.47 -11.11 -13.67
C GLN A 54 -0.16 -11.56 -12.34
N LYS A 55 -1.49 -11.69 -12.28
CA LYS A 55 -2.19 -12.25 -11.11
C LYS A 55 -1.75 -13.69 -10.82
N ASN A 56 -1.63 -14.53 -11.87
CA ASN A 56 -1.15 -15.90 -11.74
C ASN A 56 0.31 -15.94 -11.27
N GLU A 57 1.16 -15.04 -11.73
CA GLU A 57 2.54 -14.93 -11.26
C GLU A 57 2.60 -14.52 -9.78
N LEU A 58 1.78 -13.56 -9.36
CA LEU A 58 1.65 -13.19 -7.95
C LEU A 58 1.20 -14.38 -7.08
N ALA A 59 0.23 -15.15 -7.55
CA ALA A 59 -0.24 -16.34 -6.85
C ALA A 59 0.85 -17.41 -6.69
N GLN A 60 1.76 -17.58 -7.66
CA GLN A 60 2.93 -18.46 -7.55
C GLN A 60 3.91 -18.02 -6.44
N HIS A 61 3.92 -16.72 -6.11
CA HIS A 61 4.66 -16.17 -4.98
C HIS A 61 3.87 -16.21 -3.65
N GLY A 62 2.69 -16.84 -3.64
CA GLY A 62 1.81 -16.90 -2.46
C GLY A 62 1.11 -15.57 -2.16
N ILE A 63 0.97 -14.70 -3.17
CA ILE A 63 0.31 -13.40 -3.05
C ILE A 63 -1.04 -13.49 -3.74
N GLU A 64 -2.11 -13.40 -2.96
CA GLU A 64 -3.47 -13.32 -3.47
C GLU A 64 -3.87 -11.85 -3.62
N ILE A 65 -4.39 -11.50 -4.78
CA ILE A 65 -4.90 -10.16 -5.09
C ILE A 65 -6.42 -10.22 -5.02
N GLY A 66 -7.02 -9.41 -4.14
CA GLY A 66 -8.47 -9.24 -4.08
C GLY A 66 -9.00 -8.42 -5.25
N GLU A 67 -10.32 -8.49 -5.51
CA GLU A 67 -10.96 -7.72 -6.59
C GLU A 67 -10.71 -6.21 -6.47
N SER A 68 -10.64 -5.68 -5.26
CA SER A 68 -10.33 -4.26 -5.00
C SER A 68 -8.86 -3.87 -5.25
N GLU A 69 -7.97 -4.85 -5.38
CA GLU A 69 -6.53 -4.66 -5.58
C GLU A 69 -6.09 -4.95 -7.03
N GLU A 70 -7.02 -5.19 -7.95
CA GLU A 70 -6.68 -5.47 -9.35
C GLU A 70 -6.01 -4.29 -10.06
N THR A 71 -6.29 -3.08 -9.60
CA THR A 71 -5.60 -1.86 -10.05
C THR A 71 -4.53 -1.49 -9.06
N ILE A 72 -3.27 -1.61 -9.49
CA ILE A 72 -2.13 -1.17 -8.70
C ILE A 72 -1.92 0.32 -8.90
N VAL A 73 -1.87 1.04 -7.79
CA VAL A 73 -1.48 2.45 -7.77
C VAL A 73 -0.08 2.56 -7.19
N TYR A 74 0.82 3.20 -7.94
CA TYR A 74 2.16 3.50 -7.46
C TYR A 74 2.61 4.87 -7.95
N TYR A 75 3.66 5.37 -7.34
CA TYR A 75 4.26 6.64 -7.70
C TYR A 75 5.70 6.40 -8.13
N SER A 76 6.06 6.87 -9.33
CA SER A 76 7.45 6.88 -9.75
C SER A 76 8.10 8.19 -9.34
N MET A 77 9.34 8.10 -8.90
CA MET A 77 10.15 9.23 -8.49
C MET A 77 11.39 9.32 -9.38
N THR A 78 11.59 10.50 -9.95
CA THR A 78 12.73 10.77 -10.82
C THR A 78 13.54 11.94 -10.30
N THR A 79 14.86 11.91 -10.49
CA THR A 79 15.69 13.05 -10.11
C THR A 79 15.37 14.28 -10.96
N ARG A 80 15.53 15.49 -10.42
CA ARG A 80 15.32 16.77 -11.15
C ARG A 80 16.20 16.94 -12.39
N ARG A 81 17.32 16.22 -12.48
CA ARG A 81 18.16 16.18 -13.70
C ARG A 81 17.61 15.21 -14.74
N GLY A 82 16.50 14.62 -14.41
CA GLY A 82 15.47 13.99 -15.17
C GLY A 82 15.92 13.08 -16.29
N ARG A 83 16.14 11.82 -16.07
CA ARG A 83 16.05 10.85 -17.17
C ARG A 83 15.98 9.40 -16.70
N SER A 84 16.04 9.14 -15.41
CA SER A 84 15.85 7.78 -14.92
C SER A 84 14.95 7.79 -13.69
N GLU A 85 13.97 6.94 -13.71
CA GLU A 85 13.23 6.58 -12.50
C GLU A 85 14.24 5.99 -11.51
N VAL A 86 14.23 6.50 -10.29
CA VAL A 86 15.14 6.06 -9.23
C VAL A 86 14.41 5.08 -8.33
N GLU A 87 13.17 5.41 -8.00
CA GLU A 87 12.38 4.75 -6.98
C GLU A 87 10.91 4.66 -7.38
N LYS A 88 10.21 3.70 -6.77
CA LYS A 88 8.75 3.61 -6.76
C LYS A 88 8.24 3.61 -5.33
N ALA A 89 7.28 4.49 -5.03
CA ALA A 89 6.58 4.48 -3.76
C ALA A 89 5.26 3.71 -3.86
N PHE A 90 5.01 2.85 -2.89
CA PHE A 90 3.79 2.06 -2.75
C PHE A 90 3.15 2.30 -1.38
N LEU A 91 1.84 2.10 -1.30
CA LEU A 91 1.12 2.09 -0.04
C LEU A 91 0.99 0.65 0.47
N ALA A 92 1.68 0.30 1.53
CA ALA A 92 1.46 -0.92 2.29
C ALA A 92 0.48 -0.62 3.44
N GLN A 93 -0.60 -1.38 3.51
CA GLN A 93 -1.63 -1.17 4.52
C GLN A 93 -2.20 -2.49 5.03
N GLY A 94 -2.73 -2.48 6.22
CA GLY A 94 -3.34 -3.65 6.81
C GLY A 94 -3.88 -3.38 8.20
N GLU A 95 -4.46 -4.41 8.81
CA GLU A 95 -4.99 -4.37 10.14
C GLU A 95 -4.43 -5.53 10.97
N GLY A 96 -3.97 -5.26 12.16
CA GLY A 96 -3.41 -6.23 13.09
C GLY A 96 -3.87 -5.98 14.53
N GLU A 97 -3.12 -6.48 15.51
CA GLU A 97 -3.45 -6.28 16.94
C GLU A 97 -3.44 -4.80 17.33
N CYS A 98 -2.64 -4.01 16.64
CA CYS A 98 -2.53 -2.58 16.90
C CYS A 98 -3.60 -1.75 16.19
N GLY A 99 -4.46 -2.35 15.38
CA GLY A 99 -5.41 -1.68 14.51
C GLY A 99 -4.88 -1.50 13.08
N HIS A 100 -5.44 -0.54 12.37
CA HIS A 100 -5.11 -0.26 10.97
C HIS A 100 -3.80 0.51 10.84
N PHE A 101 -2.92 0.09 9.95
CA PHE A 101 -1.66 0.77 9.66
C PHE A 101 -1.54 1.14 8.18
N LYS A 102 -0.80 2.22 7.89
CA LYS A 102 -0.38 2.61 6.54
C LYS A 102 1.10 2.98 6.54
N LEU A 103 1.83 2.41 5.60
CA LEU A 103 3.24 2.67 5.38
C LEU A 103 3.46 3.06 3.91
N MET A 104 4.26 4.08 3.66
CA MET A 104 4.82 4.33 2.34
C MET A 104 6.12 3.56 2.24
N VAL A 105 6.26 2.77 1.18
CA VAL A 105 7.41 1.89 0.94
C VAL A 105 8.10 2.32 -0.34
N ASP A 106 9.34 2.72 -0.23
CA ASP A 106 10.15 3.13 -1.35
C ASP A 106 11.02 1.97 -1.80
N ILE A 107 10.85 1.59 -3.06
CA ILE A 107 11.56 0.49 -3.69
C ILE A 107 12.40 1.06 -4.82
N GLU A 108 13.71 0.88 -4.69
CA GLU A 108 14.65 1.35 -5.68
C GLU A 108 14.67 0.48 -6.95
N ARG A 109 15.34 0.94 -7.98
CA ARG A 109 15.48 0.26 -9.27
C ARG A 109 16.01 -1.16 -9.20
N SER A 110 16.82 -1.48 -8.22
CA SER A 110 17.37 -2.82 -7.95
C SER A 110 16.33 -3.82 -7.45
N ILE A 111 15.12 -3.36 -7.09
CA ILE A 111 14.05 -4.11 -6.40
C ILE A 111 14.46 -4.41 -4.95
N THR A 112 14.96 -3.39 -4.28
CA THR A 112 15.36 -3.41 -2.88
C THR A 112 14.57 -2.35 -2.13
N ILE A 113 14.13 -2.63 -0.91
CA ILE A 113 13.47 -1.64 -0.06
C ILE A 113 14.53 -0.62 0.38
N GLU A 114 14.34 0.65 -0.01
CA GLU A 114 15.25 1.74 0.33
C GLU A 114 14.82 2.46 1.61
N GLU A 115 13.54 2.85 1.68
CA GLU A 115 12.98 3.53 2.83
C GLU A 115 11.56 3.04 3.13
N ILE A 116 11.14 3.21 4.38
CA ILE A 116 9.76 2.96 4.82
C ILE A 116 9.34 4.11 5.74
N HIS A 117 8.26 4.78 5.35
CA HIS A 117 7.71 5.90 6.11
C HIS A 117 6.36 5.53 6.72
N ILE A 118 6.18 5.84 8.00
CA ILE A 118 4.91 5.62 8.70
C ILE A 118 3.95 6.75 8.33
N ILE A 119 2.85 6.42 7.66
CA ILE A 119 1.77 7.35 7.32
C ILE A 119 0.67 7.30 8.39
N GLU A 120 0.30 6.09 8.80
CA GLU A 120 -0.67 5.86 9.85
C GLU A 120 -0.16 4.78 10.79
N ASN A 121 -0.05 5.13 12.06
CA ASN A 121 0.45 4.25 13.11
C ASN A 121 -0.51 4.33 14.30
N PRO A 122 -1.39 3.35 14.46
CA PRO A 122 -2.32 3.35 15.55
C PRO A 122 -1.58 3.28 16.90
N ALA A 123 -2.06 4.00 17.86
CA ALA A 123 -1.60 3.92 19.23
C ALA A 123 -2.41 2.87 19.98
N ASP A 124 -1.77 2.18 20.90
CA ASP A 124 -2.44 1.31 21.86
C ASP A 124 -3.25 2.12 22.88
N GLN A 125 -3.93 1.44 23.80
CA GLN A 125 -4.72 2.08 24.88
C GLN A 125 -3.89 2.96 25.80
N THR A 126 -2.57 2.83 25.81
CA THR A 126 -1.64 3.66 26.61
C THR A 126 -1.13 4.88 25.84
N GLY A 127 -1.50 5.04 24.58
CA GLY A 127 -1.02 6.08 23.69
C GLY A 127 0.36 5.79 23.10
N THR A 128 0.87 4.56 23.25
CA THR A 128 2.13 4.14 22.67
C THR A 128 1.91 3.65 21.24
N HIS A 129 2.66 4.21 20.29
CA HIS A 129 2.62 3.76 18.92
C HIS A 129 3.17 2.33 18.79
N CYS A 130 2.40 1.49 18.11
CA CYS A 130 2.72 0.09 17.99
C CYS A 130 3.92 -0.17 17.09
N ILE A 131 3.93 0.46 15.91
CA ILE A 131 5.00 0.30 14.92
C ILE A 131 6.08 1.33 15.23
N ASN A 132 7.31 0.88 15.37
CA ASN A 132 8.47 1.74 15.60
C ASN A 132 9.51 1.58 14.48
N ASN A 133 10.42 2.53 14.39
CA ASN A 133 11.45 2.53 13.35
C ASN A 133 12.40 1.34 13.48
N ASP A 134 12.76 0.91 14.70
CA ASP A 134 13.65 -0.24 14.91
C ASP A 134 13.10 -1.53 14.28
N PHE A 135 11.76 -1.66 14.25
CA PHE A 135 11.12 -2.79 13.56
C PHE A 135 11.20 -2.62 12.05
N LEU A 136 10.95 -1.43 11.51
CA LEU A 136 10.96 -1.17 10.08
C LEU A 136 12.37 -1.19 9.49
N GLU A 137 13.38 -0.76 10.23
CA GLU A 137 14.79 -0.80 9.81
C GLU A 137 15.28 -2.21 9.44
N GLN A 138 14.65 -3.26 9.99
CA GLN A 138 14.98 -4.64 9.64
C GLN A 138 14.65 -5.01 8.19
N PHE A 139 13.83 -4.21 7.52
CA PHE A 139 13.42 -4.44 6.12
C PHE A 139 14.24 -3.61 5.13
N ILE A 140 14.94 -2.58 5.58
CA ILE A 140 15.78 -1.75 4.72
C ILE A 140 16.90 -2.60 4.13
N GLY A 141 17.13 -2.48 2.84
CA GLY A 141 18.09 -3.28 2.08
C GLY A 141 17.63 -4.68 1.71
N LYS A 142 16.41 -5.12 2.12
CA LYS A 142 15.88 -6.42 1.73
C LYS A 142 15.36 -6.40 0.29
N ASP A 143 15.60 -7.52 -0.38
CA ASP A 143 15.17 -7.82 -1.74
C ASP A 143 14.31 -9.11 -1.79
N LEU A 144 14.02 -9.61 -3.00
CA LEU A 144 13.22 -10.83 -3.18
C LEU A 144 13.93 -12.12 -2.71
N ASN A 145 15.25 -12.10 -2.54
CA ASN A 145 16.02 -13.26 -2.05
C ASN A 145 16.14 -13.26 -0.52
N SER A 146 15.79 -12.14 0.10
CA SER A 146 15.85 -11.95 1.54
C SER A 146 14.70 -12.69 2.25
N SER A 147 14.93 -13.10 3.49
CA SER A 147 13.87 -13.67 4.34
C SER A 147 12.96 -12.57 4.86
N PHE A 148 11.64 -12.81 4.77
CA PHE A 148 10.59 -12.03 5.39
C PHE A 148 9.87 -12.81 6.50
N GLU A 149 10.49 -13.92 6.95
CA GLU A 149 9.94 -14.72 8.02
C GLU A 149 10.07 -14.01 9.37
N VAL A 150 8.96 -13.86 10.06
CA VAL A 150 8.93 -13.25 11.39
C VAL A 150 9.18 -14.33 12.44
N ALA A 151 10.06 -14.06 13.40
CA ALA A 151 10.32 -14.96 14.51
C ALA A 151 9.08 -15.09 15.42
N LYS A 152 8.83 -16.29 15.95
CA LYS A 152 7.63 -16.55 16.79
C LYS A 152 7.70 -15.87 18.15
N GLU A 153 8.91 -15.69 18.68
CA GLU A 153 9.12 -15.05 19.98
C GLU A 153 10.22 -13.99 19.92
N PRO A 154 10.07 -12.89 20.67
CA PRO A 154 11.14 -11.90 20.84
C PRO A 154 12.32 -12.58 21.55
N GLY A 155 13.44 -12.77 20.85
CA GLY A 155 14.65 -13.37 21.41
C GLY A 155 14.92 -14.81 20.98
N ASP A 156 14.13 -15.39 20.09
CA ASP A 156 14.45 -16.68 19.47
C ASP A 156 15.63 -16.51 18.49
N THR A 157 16.83 -16.47 19.06
CA THR A 157 18.10 -16.36 18.32
C THR A 157 18.56 -17.72 17.76
N ARG A 158 17.83 -18.80 18.02
CA ARG A 158 18.23 -20.17 17.63
C ARG A 158 17.95 -20.51 16.17
N THR A 159 17.33 -19.61 15.41
CA THR A 159 16.94 -19.87 14.04
C THR A 159 17.34 -18.72 13.12
N THR A 160 18.40 -18.92 12.37
CA THR A 160 18.90 -18.10 11.24
C THR A 160 18.97 -16.58 11.48
N PRO A 161 20.11 -15.94 11.22
CA PRO A 161 20.31 -14.50 11.45
C PRO A 161 19.41 -13.60 10.59
N ASP A 162 18.61 -14.18 9.67
CA ASP A 162 17.83 -13.44 8.68
C ASP A 162 16.36 -13.24 9.04
N ARG A 163 15.89 -13.74 10.19
CA ARG A 163 14.48 -13.57 10.60
C ARG A 163 14.21 -12.19 11.14
N ILE A 164 13.00 -11.70 10.86
CA ILE A 164 12.48 -10.43 11.38
C ILE A 164 12.08 -10.61 12.85
N ARG A 165 12.60 -9.78 13.73
CA ARG A 165 12.16 -9.72 15.13
C ARG A 165 10.79 -9.09 15.21
N PRO A 166 9.79 -9.74 15.82
CA PRO A 166 8.44 -9.19 15.87
C PRO A 166 8.36 -7.94 16.76
N ILE A 167 7.35 -7.13 16.50
CA ILE A 167 6.92 -6.09 17.43
C ILE A 167 6.46 -6.77 18.72
N LYS A 168 6.91 -6.29 19.86
CA LYS A 168 6.52 -6.82 21.15
C LYS A 168 5.00 -6.75 21.32
N ASN A 169 4.37 -7.87 21.64
CA ASN A 169 2.92 -8.03 21.81
C ASN A 169 2.07 -7.81 20.53
N ALA A 170 2.69 -7.77 19.34
CA ALA A 170 1.98 -7.61 18.08
C ALA A 170 2.56 -8.48 16.96
N PRO A 171 2.62 -9.83 17.14
CA PRO A 171 3.17 -10.73 16.14
C PRO A 171 2.35 -10.75 14.85
N ILE A 172 1.02 -10.70 14.90
CA ILE A 172 0.17 -10.68 13.70
C ILE A 172 0.40 -9.42 12.89
N THR A 173 0.51 -8.25 13.54
CA THR A 173 0.86 -6.99 12.88
C THR A 173 2.21 -7.12 12.18
N SER A 174 3.20 -7.71 12.85
CA SER A 174 4.54 -7.92 12.30
C SER A 174 4.53 -8.81 11.05
N GLU A 175 3.79 -9.92 11.09
CA GLU A 175 3.65 -10.84 9.95
C GLU A 175 2.93 -10.17 8.77
N LYS A 176 1.88 -9.38 9.04
CA LYS A 176 1.16 -8.66 8.00
C LYS A 176 2.03 -7.61 7.32
N ILE A 177 2.80 -6.83 8.09
CA ILE A 177 3.74 -5.86 7.52
C ILE A 177 4.76 -6.58 6.65
N ALA A 178 5.39 -7.65 7.14
CA ALA A 178 6.37 -8.41 6.38
C ALA A 178 5.78 -8.96 5.06
N LYS A 179 4.54 -9.48 5.10
CA LYS A 179 3.82 -9.98 3.93
C LYS A 179 3.53 -8.86 2.92
N GLU A 180 3.06 -7.70 3.38
CA GLU A 180 2.78 -6.54 2.53
C GLU A 180 4.05 -6.02 1.87
N LEU A 181 5.15 -5.87 2.61
CA LEU A 181 6.42 -5.42 2.05
C LEU A 181 6.95 -6.37 0.96
N ARG A 182 6.87 -7.68 1.20
CA ARG A 182 7.22 -8.69 0.19
C ARG A 182 6.32 -8.62 -1.04
N LYS A 183 5.00 -8.40 -0.86
CA LYS A 183 4.05 -8.22 -1.96
C LYS A 183 4.49 -7.09 -2.88
N TRP A 184 4.86 -5.94 -2.33
CA TRP A 184 5.28 -4.80 -3.12
C TRP A 184 6.61 -5.00 -3.85
N LEU A 185 7.55 -5.77 -3.30
CA LEU A 185 8.76 -6.17 -4.03
C LEU A 185 8.44 -7.04 -5.25
N VAL A 186 7.53 -8.01 -5.12
CA VAL A 186 7.12 -8.87 -6.24
C VAL A 186 6.40 -8.04 -7.30
N ILE A 187 5.46 -7.18 -6.90
CA ILE A 187 4.76 -6.27 -7.81
C ILE A 187 5.75 -5.35 -8.53
N SER A 188 6.70 -4.75 -7.80
CA SER A 188 7.74 -3.90 -8.39
C SER A 188 8.57 -4.62 -9.45
N LYS A 189 8.89 -5.90 -9.23
CA LYS A 189 9.59 -6.74 -10.23
C LYS A 189 8.75 -6.95 -11.49
N ILE A 190 7.46 -7.26 -11.33
CA ILE A 190 6.54 -7.45 -12.46
C ILE A 190 6.39 -6.14 -13.23
N LEU A 191 6.15 -5.03 -12.55
CA LEU A 191 6.02 -3.72 -13.17
C LEU A 191 7.29 -3.31 -13.92
N LYS A 192 8.46 -3.56 -13.36
CA LYS A 192 9.74 -3.26 -14.00
C LYS A 192 9.94 -4.04 -15.29
N ARG A 193 9.52 -5.30 -15.36
CA ARG A 193 9.61 -6.15 -16.54
C ARG A 193 8.64 -5.71 -17.64
N ASP A 194 7.38 -5.49 -17.25
CA ASP A 194 6.27 -5.35 -18.20
C ASP A 194 6.01 -3.88 -18.59
N TYR A 195 6.43 -2.96 -17.75
CA TYR A 195 6.31 -1.51 -17.97
C TYR A 195 7.68 -0.83 -17.77
N PRO A 196 8.63 -1.07 -18.70
CA PRO A 196 9.93 -0.42 -18.60
C PRO A 196 9.76 1.08 -18.88
N VAL A 197 9.49 1.88 -17.85
CA VAL A 197 9.41 3.35 -17.93
C VAL A 197 10.76 4.00 -18.32
N TRP A 198 11.72 3.18 -18.66
CA TRP A 198 13.10 3.54 -18.98
C TRP A 198 13.31 4.04 -20.41
N SER A 199 12.31 3.90 -21.26
CA SER A 199 12.33 4.42 -22.63
C SER A 199 11.44 5.65 -22.75
N ILE A 200 11.87 6.77 -22.17
CA ILE A 200 11.52 8.05 -22.77
C ILE A 200 12.37 8.11 -24.01
N GLU A 201 11.78 7.69 -25.13
CA GLU A 201 12.35 7.94 -26.44
C GLU A 201 12.61 9.43 -26.58
N GLN A 202 13.82 9.73 -27.03
CA GLN A 202 14.31 11.07 -27.33
C GLN A 202 13.54 11.69 -28.50
#